data_ce0f8e27746f1ef4e9e8ae8a2f7edf47
#
_entry.id   ce0f8e27746f1ef4e9e8ae8a2f7edf47
#
_cell.length_a   1.000
_cell.length_b   1.000
_cell.length_c   1.000
_cell.angle_alpha   90.00
_cell.angle_beta   90.00
_cell.angle_gamma   90.00
#
_symmetry.space_group_name_H-M   'P 1'
#
loop_
_entity.id
_entity.type
_entity.pdbx_description
1 polymer ?
#
loop_
_entity_poly.entity_id
_entity_poly.type
_entity_poly.pdbx_seq_one_letter_code
_entity_poly.pdbx_strand_id
1 'polypeptide(L)'
;MNHEAIKKAGEIIASKANYVGGGMEGYAVLALIDENGYPSASALTIARADGIHWLTFATSPDSNKAKRISKNNRASVCIASSTYNITLVGIIEVVDDLEVKKDMWFEPMSHMWSGHEDPNFYAIRFKTERYNIFVLDGENVMEAVGVL
;
A
#
# COMPACT_ATOMS: atom_id res chain seq x y z
N MET A 1 15.12 -6.46 17.68
CA MET A 1 15.75 -5.19 17.29
C MET A 1 14.95 -4.52 16.23
N ASN A 2 14.96 -3.19 16.21
CA ASN A 2 14.12 -2.42 15.31
C ASN A 2 14.34 -2.76 13.83
N HIS A 3 15.57 -2.83 13.36
CA HIS A 3 15.77 -3.08 11.93
C HIS A 3 15.48 -4.53 11.51
N GLU A 4 15.49 -5.48 12.42
CA GLU A 4 15.02 -6.83 12.10
C GLU A 4 13.52 -6.84 11.86
N ALA A 5 12.75 -6.13 12.69
CA ALA A 5 11.31 -5.99 12.51
C ALA A 5 10.99 -5.26 11.20
N ILE A 6 11.72 -4.19 10.90
CA ILE A 6 11.58 -3.42 9.66
C ILE A 6 11.87 -4.31 8.45
N LYS A 7 12.96 -5.06 8.49
CA LYS A 7 13.33 -5.98 7.42
C LYS A 7 12.24 -7.04 7.20
N LYS A 8 11.77 -7.65 8.29
CA LYS A 8 10.73 -8.67 8.23
C LYS A 8 9.42 -8.11 7.69
N ALA A 9 9.03 -6.92 8.12
CA ALA A 9 7.85 -6.25 7.58
C ALA A 9 7.98 -5.99 6.08
N GLY A 10 9.15 -5.55 5.63
CA GLY A 10 9.42 -5.37 4.21
C GLY A 10 9.32 -6.65 3.40
N GLU A 11 9.79 -7.76 3.94
CA GLU A 11 9.65 -9.08 3.31
C GLU A 11 8.19 -9.51 3.21
N ILE A 12 7.40 -9.28 4.27
CA ILE A 12 5.97 -9.57 4.27
C ILE A 12 5.26 -8.74 3.18
N ILE A 13 5.55 -7.46 3.10
CA ILE A 13 4.97 -6.57 2.10
C ILE A 13 5.35 -7.03 0.69
N ALA A 14 6.62 -7.36 0.47
CA ALA A 14 7.10 -7.85 -0.82
C ALA A 14 6.40 -9.13 -1.26
N SER A 15 6.07 -10.02 -0.32
CA SER A 15 5.36 -11.27 -0.62
C SER A 15 3.92 -11.03 -1.08
N LYS A 16 3.36 -9.86 -0.78
CA LYS A 16 1.99 -9.49 -1.14
C LYS A 16 1.90 -8.73 -2.46
N ALA A 17 2.99 -8.08 -2.88
CA ALA A 17 3.00 -7.28 -4.10
C ALA A 17 2.73 -8.17 -5.32
N ASN A 18 1.76 -7.78 -6.16
CA ASN A 18 1.33 -8.53 -7.34
C ASN A 18 0.86 -9.96 -7.06
N TYR A 19 0.32 -10.18 -5.88
CA TYR A 19 -0.19 -11.50 -5.52
C TYR A 19 -1.43 -11.84 -6.36
N VAL A 20 -1.40 -12.99 -7.04
CA VAL A 20 -2.48 -13.41 -7.95
C VAL A 20 -3.26 -14.63 -7.43
N GLY A 21 -2.94 -15.10 -6.24
CA GLY A 21 -3.54 -16.31 -5.68
C GLY A 21 -4.97 -16.17 -5.17
N GLY A 22 -5.53 -14.97 -5.19
CA GLY A 22 -6.90 -14.70 -4.72
C GLY A 22 -6.98 -14.51 -3.21
N GLY A 23 -8.20 -14.29 -2.71
CA GLY A 23 -8.43 -14.00 -1.30
C GLY A 23 -7.85 -12.64 -0.89
N MET A 24 -7.53 -12.50 0.40
CA MET A 24 -7.03 -11.24 0.96
C MET A 24 -5.51 -11.18 1.07
N GLU A 25 -4.79 -12.17 0.56
CA GLU A 25 -3.35 -12.30 0.77
C GLU A 25 -2.54 -11.14 0.15
N GLY A 26 -2.98 -10.61 -0.98
CA GLY A 26 -2.30 -9.50 -1.68
C GLY A 26 -2.79 -8.12 -1.29
N TYR A 27 -3.68 -8.01 -0.31
CA TYR A 27 -4.33 -6.75 0.03
C TYR A 27 -3.66 -6.04 1.19
N ALA A 28 -3.73 -4.72 1.15
CA ALA A 28 -3.49 -3.84 2.29
C ALA A 28 -4.75 -3.02 2.52
N VAL A 29 -4.92 -2.55 3.73
CA VAL A 29 -5.98 -1.57 4.05
C VAL A 29 -5.36 -0.18 3.94
N LEU A 30 -5.93 0.64 3.07
CA LEU A 30 -5.52 2.02 2.88
C LEU A 30 -6.58 2.94 3.49
N ALA A 31 -6.17 3.81 4.39
CA ALA A 31 -7.03 4.80 4.99
C ALA A 31 -6.68 6.19 4.44
N LEU A 32 -7.70 6.87 3.94
CA LEU A 32 -7.61 8.24 3.43
C LEU A 32 -8.54 9.13 4.24
N ILE A 33 -8.35 10.43 4.15
CA ILE A 33 -9.28 11.39 4.78
C ILE A 33 -10.41 11.65 3.78
N ASP A 34 -11.65 11.42 4.21
CA ASP A 34 -12.82 11.61 3.36
C ASP A 34 -13.28 13.07 3.32
N GLU A 35 -14.38 13.31 2.61
CA GLU A 35 -14.94 14.65 2.36
C GLU A 35 -15.36 15.35 3.65
N ASN A 36 -15.62 14.59 4.70
CA ASN A 36 -16.09 15.10 5.99
C ASN A 36 -14.99 15.14 7.04
N GLY A 37 -13.74 14.87 6.64
CA GLY A 37 -12.60 14.89 7.54
C GLY A 37 -12.38 13.62 8.35
N TYR A 38 -13.06 12.54 8.03
CA TYR A 38 -12.92 11.26 8.71
C TYR A 38 -11.93 10.35 8.00
N PRO A 39 -11.16 9.54 8.76
CA PRO A 39 -10.41 8.45 8.14
C PRO A 39 -11.38 7.40 7.57
N SER A 40 -11.19 7.06 6.31
CA SER A 40 -12.03 6.08 5.61
C SER A 40 -11.13 5.02 5.00
N ALA A 41 -11.34 3.78 5.39
CA ALA A 41 -10.45 2.67 5.06
C ALA A 41 -11.09 1.73 4.04
N SER A 42 -10.26 1.22 3.12
CA SER A 42 -10.67 0.20 2.16
C SER A 42 -9.49 -0.69 1.80
N ALA A 43 -9.78 -1.91 1.37
CA ALA A 43 -8.75 -2.86 0.97
C ALA A 43 -8.39 -2.68 -0.50
N LEU A 44 -7.10 -2.70 -0.79
CA LEU A 44 -6.55 -2.57 -2.14
C LEU A 44 -5.42 -3.58 -2.34
N THR A 45 -5.28 -4.05 -3.56
CA THR A 45 -4.14 -4.89 -3.94
C THR A 45 -2.87 -4.04 -4.01
N ILE A 46 -1.81 -4.52 -3.36
CA ILE A 46 -0.50 -3.89 -3.46
C ILE A 46 0.11 -4.25 -4.82
N ALA A 47 0.47 -3.25 -5.62
CA ALA A 47 1.09 -3.49 -6.92
C ALA A 47 2.60 -3.66 -6.81
N ARG A 48 3.28 -2.69 -6.20
CA ARG A 48 4.73 -2.73 -5.96
C ARG A 48 5.03 -2.13 -4.60
N ALA A 49 6.20 -2.43 -4.07
CA ALA A 49 6.67 -1.87 -2.82
C ALA A 49 8.19 -1.89 -2.76
N ASP A 50 8.76 -1.00 -1.94
CA ASP A 50 10.17 -1.01 -1.60
C ASP A 50 10.28 -1.10 -0.07
N GLY A 51 10.34 -2.33 0.44
CA GLY A 51 10.34 -2.55 1.88
C GLY A 51 9.11 -1.90 2.50
N ILE A 52 9.34 -1.15 3.57
CA ILE A 52 8.29 -0.33 4.20
C ILE A 52 8.29 1.12 3.69
N HIS A 53 9.21 1.47 2.78
CA HIS A 53 9.42 2.86 2.37
C HIS A 53 8.28 3.43 1.53
N TRP A 54 7.82 2.66 0.56
CA TRP A 54 6.69 3.07 -0.27
C TRP A 54 5.95 1.87 -0.83
N LEU A 55 4.67 2.07 -1.12
CA LEU A 55 3.80 1.09 -1.76
C LEU A 55 3.00 1.78 -2.86
N THR A 56 2.76 1.07 -3.97
CA THR A 56 1.90 1.55 -5.03
C THR A 56 0.63 0.72 -5.14
N PHE A 57 -0.44 1.40 -5.52
CA PHE A 57 -1.75 0.80 -5.77
C PHE A 57 -2.29 1.38 -7.07
N ALA A 58 -3.24 0.70 -7.68
CA ALA A 58 -3.94 1.19 -8.87
C ALA A 58 -5.32 1.69 -8.49
N THR A 59 -5.76 2.75 -9.15
CA THR A 59 -7.12 3.28 -9.01
C THR A 59 -7.54 3.94 -10.33
N SER A 60 -8.78 4.43 -10.39
CA SER A 60 -9.29 5.16 -11.55
C SER A 60 -9.40 6.66 -11.23
N PRO A 61 -9.29 7.55 -12.25
CA PRO A 61 -9.36 9.00 -12.01
C PRO A 61 -10.64 9.47 -11.33
N ASP A 62 -11.75 8.80 -11.62
CA ASP A 62 -13.06 9.16 -11.05
C ASP A 62 -13.34 8.48 -9.72
N SER A 63 -12.40 7.72 -9.19
CA SER A 63 -12.58 7.03 -7.91
C SER A 63 -12.63 8.03 -6.76
N ASN A 64 -13.30 7.65 -5.67
CA ASN A 64 -13.28 8.43 -4.44
C ASN A 64 -11.85 8.60 -3.92
N LYS A 65 -11.00 7.62 -4.13
CA LYS A 65 -9.60 7.65 -3.68
C LYS A 65 -8.83 8.78 -4.37
N ALA A 66 -8.91 8.88 -5.69
CA ALA A 66 -8.23 9.94 -6.43
C ALA A 66 -8.71 11.33 -5.99
N LYS A 67 -10.03 11.49 -5.81
CA LYS A 67 -10.62 12.75 -5.36
C LYS A 67 -10.15 13.13 -3.95
N ARG A 68 -10.11 12.18 -3.04
CA ARG A 68 -9.67 12.40 -1.66
C ARG A 68 -8.20 12.80 -1.59
N ILE A 69 -7.35 12.08 -2.33
CA ILE A 69 -5.90 12.36 -2.38
C ILE A 69 -5.63 13.78 -2.86
N SER A 70 -6.40 14.28 -3.82
CA SER A 70 -6.22 15.63 -4.34
C SER A 70 -6.52 16.73 -3.31
N LYS A 71 -7.32 16.41 -2.29
CA LYS A 71 -7.70 17.36 -1.24
C LYS A 71 -6.90 17.20 0.04
N ASN A 72 -6.53 15.97 0.38
CA ASN A 72 -5.75 15.66 1.56
C ASN A 72 -4.87 14.45 1.28
N ASN A 73 -3.57 14.66 1.33
CA ASN A 73 -2.61 13.60 0.99
C ASN A 73 -2.15 12.77 2.19
N ARG A 74 -2.70 12.98 3.36
CA ARG A 74 -2.36 12.17 4.54
C ARG A 74 -3.06 10.83 4.47
N ALA A 75 -2.32 9.77 4.79
CA ALA A 75 -2.80 8.42 4.64
C ALA A 75 -2.14 7.48 5.63
N SER A 76 -2.74 6.33 5.82
CA SER A 76 -2.09 5.23 6.52
C SER A 76 -2.40 3.91 5.81
N VAL A 77 -1.49 2.96 5.99
CA VAL A 77 -1.61 1.60 5.44
C VAL A 77 -1.50 0.63 6.59
N CYS A 78 -2.42 -0.33 6.64
CA CYS A 78 -2.37 -1.41 7.61
C CYS A 78 -2.38 -2.76 6.90
N ILE A 79 -1.44 -3.61 7.28
CA ILE A 79 -1.34 -4.98 6.79
C ILE A 79 -1.29 -5.87 8.03
N ALA A 80 -2.25 -6.76 8.17
CA ALA A 80 -2.37 -7.56 9.39
C ALA A 80 -2.75 -9.00 9.08
N SER A 81 -2.31 -9.87 9.97
CA SER A 81 -2.71 -11.27 10.03
C SER A 81 -2.67 -11.73 11.49
N SER A 82 -2.81 -13.04 11.71
CA SER A 82 -2.68 -13.58 13.08
C SER A 82 -1.27 -13.45 13.64
N THR A 83 -0.25 -13.23 12.80
CA THR A 83 1.15 -13.22 13.22
C THR A 83 1.86 -11.88 13.01
N TYR A 84 1.21 -10.90 12.41
CA TYR A 84 1.82 -9.58 12.24
C TYR A 84 0.78 -8.47 12.17
N ASN A 85 1.22 -7.29 12.54
CA ASN A 85 0.47 -6.05 12.37
C ASN A 85 1.46 -4.98 11.96
N ILE A 86 1.32 -4.49 10.74
CA ILE A 86 2.19 -3.49 10.16
C ILE A 86 1.35 -2.25 9.86
N THR A 87 1.60 -1.18 10.60
CA THR A 87 0.94 0.10 10.39
C THR A 87 1.96 1.11 9.90
N LEU A 88 1.70 1.69 8.74
CA LEU A 88 2.54 2.71 8.14
C LEU A 88 1.71 3.99 8.03
N VAL A 89 2.27 5.11 8.42
CA VAL A 89 1.61 6.42 8.35
C VAL A 89 2.47 7.34 7.50
N GLY A 90 1.86 8.08 6.61
CA GLY A 90 2.60 8.95 5.72
C GLY A 90 1.72 9.73 4.77
N ILE A 91 2.20 9.92 3.58
CA ILE A 91 1.52 10.68 2.55
C ILE A 91 1.32 9.83 1.31
N ILE A 92 0.31 10.19 0.52
CA ILE A 92 -0.01 9.49 -0.71
C ILE A 92 -0.17 10.52 -1.83
N GLU A 93 0.23 10.13 -3.04
CA GLU A 93 0.17 11.00 -4.21
C GLU A 93 -0.27 10.22 -5.43
N VAL A 94 -0.90 10.91 -6.38
CA VAL A 94 -1.13 10.36 -7.71
C VAL A 94 0.16 10.48 -8.49
N VAL A 95 0.59 9.41 -9.11
CA VAL A 95 1.80 9.36 -9.93
C VAL A 95 1.39 9.17 -11.38
N ASP A 96 1.63 10.18 -12.21
CA ASP A 96 1.32 10.13 -13.65
C ASP A 96 2.60 9.92 -14.45
N ASP A 97 3.43 9.00 -14.01
CA ASP A 97 4.66 8.61 -14.69
C ASP A 97 4.43 7.28 -15.39
N LEU A 98 4.59 7.26 -16.70
CA LEU A 98 4.32 6.08 -17.52
C LEU A 98 5.23 4.91 -17.16
N GLU A 99 6.48 5.17 -16.79
CA GLU A 99 7.40 4.12 -16.38
C GLU A 99 6.98 3.46 -15.06
N VAL A 100 6.47 4.25 -14.12
CA VAL A 100 5.91 3.70 -12.87
C VAL A 100 4.68 2.85 -13.15
N LYS A 101 3.78 3.34 -14.01
CA LYS A 101 2.58 2.59 -14.41
C LYS A 101 2.93 1.29 -15.10
N LYS A 102 3.92 1.31 -15.98
CA LYS A 102 4.41 0.12 -16.68
C LYS A 102 5.00 -0.90 -15.71
N ASP A 103 5.81 -0.44 -14.77
CA ASP A 103 6.45 -1.30 -13.77
C ASP A 103 5.44 -1.99 -12.87
N MET A 104 4.38 -1.30 -12.48
CA MET A 104 3.37 -1.85 -11.58
C MET A 104 2.28 -2.68 -12.26
N TRP A 105 2.24 -2.70 -13.60
CA TRP A 105 1.23 -3.46 -14.34
C TRP A 105 1.43 -4.97 -14.16
N PHE A 106 0.34 -5.70 -13.91
CA PHE A 106 0.34 -7.17 -13.89
C PHE A 106 -1.01 -7.69 -14.37
N GLU A 107 -1.05 -8.94 -14.80
CA GLU A 107 -2.14 -9.54 -15.57
C GLU A 107 -3.55 -9.33 -15.01
N PRO A 108 -3.81 -9.50 -13.70
CA PRO A 108 -5.17 -9.28 -13.18
C PRO A 108 -5.72 -7.88 -13.41
N MET A 109 -4.87 -6.89 -13.62
CA MET A 109 -5.31 -5.52 -13.92
C MET A 109 -6.01 -5.42 -15.28
N SER A 110 -5.81 -6.38 -16.18
CA SER A 110 -6.45 -6.43 -17.49
C SER A 110 -7.97 -6.58 -17.41
N HIS A 111 -8.51 -6.98 -16.26
CA HIS A 111 -9.95 -7.03 -16.03
C HIS A 111 -10.57 -5.63 -15.87
N MET A 112 -9.77 -4.63 -15.55
CA MET A 112 -10.26 -3.27 -15.28
C MET A 112 -9.76 -2.24 -16.30
N TRP A 113 -8.57 -2.44 -16.84
CA TRP A 113 -7.91 -1.48 -17.75
C TRP A 113 -7.33 -2.20 -18.96
N SER A 114 -7.19 -1.47 -20.07
CA SER A 114 -6.68 -2.04 -21.32
C SER A 114 -5.17 -2.28 -21.32
N GLY A 115 -4.45 -1.61 -20.43
CA GLY A 115 -3.01 -1.71 -20.31
C GLY A 115 -2.47 -0.58 -19.44
N HIS A 116 -1.17 -0.56 -19.21
CA HIS A 116 -0.56 0.48 -18.37
C HIS A 116 -0.67 1.88 -18.99
N GLU A 117 -0.95 1.99 -20.28
CA GLU A 117 -1.13 3.26 -20.98
C GLU A 117 -2.59 3.75 -20.96
N ASP A 118 -3.50 2.96 -20.42
CA ASP A 118 -4.91 3.34 -20.32
C ASP A 118 -5.02 4.64 -19.49
N PRO A 119 -5.65 5.70 -20.03
CA PRO A 119 -5.78 6.97 -19.30
C PRO A 119 -6.62 6.84 -18.03
N ASN A 120 -7.39 5.77 -17.88
CA ASN A 120 -8.16 5.49 -16.68
C ASN A 120 -7.39 4.66 -15.66
N PHE A 121 -6.15 4.32 -15.93
CA PHE A 121 -5.28 3.60 -15.01
C PHE A 121 -4.39 4.60 -14.29
N TYR A 122 -4.74 4.90 -13.02
CA TYR A 122 -3.96 5.80 -12.17
C TYR A 122 -3.10 5.01 -11.20
N ALA A 123 -1.84 5.38 -11.11
CA ALA A 123 -0.96 4.91 -10.06
C ALA A 123 -1.06 5.85 -8.87
N ILE A 124 -1.22 5.31 -7.68
CA ILE A 124 -1.10 6.05 -6.44
C ILE A 124 0.04 5.46 -5.63
N ARG A 125 0.87 6.32 -5.04
CA ARG A 125 2.03 5.89 -4.27
C ARG A 125 1.93 6.43 -2.86
N PHE A 126 1.94 5.53 -1.90
CA PHE A 126 2.05 5.83 -0.49
C PHE A 126 3.52 5.87 -0.10
N LYS A 127 3.94 6.93 0.60
CA LYS A 127 5.29 7.09 1.14
C LYS A 127 5.23 7.11 2.66
N THR A 128 5.94 6.21 3.28
CA THR A 128 5.95 6.07 4.73
C THR A 128 6.78 7.16 5.39
N GLU A 129 6.23 7.79 6.41
CA GLU A 129 6.94 8.74 7.28
C GLU A 129 7.25 8.14 8.64
N ARG A 130 6.34 7.35 9.17
CA ARG A 130 6.53 6.65 10.45
C ARG A 130 5.85 5.29 10.44
N TYR A 131 6.26 4.44 11.34
CA TYR A 131 5.80 3.05 11.35
C TYR A 131 5.58 2.54 12.77
N ASN A 132 4.69 1.57 12.88
CA ASN A 132 4.46 0.75 14.06
C ASN A 132 4.32 -0.69 13.59
N ILE A 133 5.29 -1.52 13.93
CA ILE A 133 5.42 -2.88 13.40
C ILE A 133 5.46 -3.87 14.55
N PHE A 134 4.66 -4.92 14.43
CA PHE A 134 4.70 -6.10 15.29
C PHE A 134 4.74 -7.33 14.39
N VAL A 135 5.69 -8.23 14.63
CA VAL A 135 5.79 -9.50 13.90
C VAL A 135 6.08 -10.60 14.90
N LEU A 136 5.29 -11.66 14.84
CA LEU A 136 5.52 -12.88 15.60
C LEU A 136 6.09 -13.93 14.62
N ASP A 137 7.34 -14.31 14.82
CA ASP A 137 8.03 -15.30 14.02
C ASP A 137 8.39 -16.50 14.90
N GLY A 138 7.50 -17.50 14.89
CA GLY A 138 7.58 -18.59 15.85
C GLY A 138 7.33 -18.07 17.28
N GLU A 139 8.31 -18.25 18.15
CA GLU A 139 8.27 -17.69 19.52
C GLU A 139 8.94 -16.33 19.62
N ASN A 140 9.54 -15.85 18.53
CA ASN A 140 10.22 -14.56 18.45
C ASN A 140 9.22 -13.43 18.24
N VAL A 141 9.24 -12.45 19.12
CA VAL A 141 8.45 -11.22 18.99
C VAL A 141 9.38 -10.13 18.49
N MET A 142 9.04 -9.53 17.36
CA MET A 142 9.78 -8.41 16.79
C MET A 142 8.89 -7.18 16.79
N GLU A 143 9.39 -6.08 17.30
CA GLU A 143 8.65 -4.82 17.37
C GLU A 143 9.54 -3.67 16.91
N ALA A 144 8.94 -2.71 16.23
CA ALA A 144 9.61 -1.48 15.87
C ALA A 144 8.59 -0.34 15.78
N VAL A 145 8.90 0.77 16.40
CA VAL A 145 8.12 2.02 16.31
C VAL A 145 9.11 3.14 16.02
N GLY A 146 8.85 3.95 15.02
CA GLY A 146 9.79 5.01 14.71
C GLY A 146 9.39 5.84 13.50
N VAL A 147 10.34 6.65 13.08
CA VAL A 147 10.24 7.59 11.96
C VAL A 147 11.28 7.22 10.93
N LEU A 148 10.89 7.24 9.65
CA LEU A 148 11.82 7.03 8.54
C LEU A 148 12.59 8.31 8.22
#